data_5965dae72e29fd1a1d13871c6ee31a3d
#
_entry.id   5965dae72e29fd1a1d13871c6ee31a3d
#
_cell.length_a   1.000
_cell.length_b   1.000
_cell.length_c   1.000
_cell.angle_alpha   90.00
_cell.angle_beta   90.00
_cell.angle_gamma   90.00
#
_symmetry.space_group_name_H-M   'P 1'
#
loop_
_entity.id
_entity.type
_entity.pdbx_description
1 polymer ?
#
loop_
_entity_poly.entity_id
_entity_poly.type
_entity_poly.pdbx_seq_one_letter_code
_entity_poly.pdbx_strand_id
1 'polypeptide(L)'
;KPEESTTETQGLIQKYPKIKAIVAPTSVGIVAAAKYVSGSAAKGKVAVTGLGLPNDMKTYIKDGSNAQASLWDVENFGYVAVYVAKHVRDGGAVAVGDKVGSGPGDKGEAERTVTAGAVGNEIILGPATVFTKENVDQFDF
;
A
#
# COMPACT_ATOMS: atom_id res chain seq x y z
N LYS A 1 13.45 -8.63 -7.20
CA LYS A 1 13.21 -8.43 -8.65
C LYS A 1 11.94 -9.15 -9.07
N PRO A 2 11.24 -8.76 -10.19
CA PRO A 2 9.98 -9.40 -10.58
C PRO A 2 10.11 -10.91 -10.82
N GLU A 3 11.19 -11.35 -11.46
CA GLU A 3 11.47 -12.76 -11.76
C GLU A 3 11.67 -13.59 -10.49
N GLU A 4 12.44 -13.07 -9.53
CA GLU A 4 12.66 -13.71 -8.23
C GLU A 4 11.32 -13.84 -7.48
N SER A 5 10.51 -12.78 -7.46
CA SER A 5 9.19 -12.81 -6.81
C SER A 5 8.24 -13.82 -7.46
N THR A 6 8.32 -13.99 -8.77
CA THR A 6 7.55 -15.02 -9.49
C THR A 6 8.00 -16.42 -9.09
N THR A 7 9.32 -16.66 -9.07
CA THR A 7 9.91 -17.95 -8.67
C THR A 7 9.55 -18.31 -7.22
N GLU A 8 9.63 -17.33 -6.31
CA GLU A 8 9.24 -17.53 -4.91
C GLU A 8 7.74 -17.84 -4.78
N THR A 9 6.89 -17.14 -5.52
CA THR A 9 5.45 -17.41 -5.54
C THR A 9 5.15 -18.84 -5.98
N GLN A 10 5.80 -19.28 -7.06
CA GLN A 10 5.70 -20.65 -7.54
C GLN A 10 6.17 -21.67 -6.49
N GLY A 11 7.32 -21.41 -5.88
CA GLY A 11 7.89 -22.24 -4.83
C GLY A 11 6.97 -22.37 -3.61
N LEU A 12 6.36 -21.25 -3.17
CA LEU A 12 5.40 -21.25 -2.07
C LEU A 12 4.18 -22.13 -2.36
N ILE A 13 3.60 -22.00 -3.57
CA ILE A 13 2.41 -22.77 -3.97
C ILE A 13 2.75 -24.25 -4.08
N GLN A 14 3.91 -24.59 -4.61
CA GLN A 14 4.36 -26.00 -4.70
C GLN A 14 4.66 -26.61 -3.32
N LYS A 15 5.35 -25.87 -2.45
CA LYS A 15 5.74 -26.33 -1.11
C LYS A 15 4.54 -26.44 -0.17
N TYR A 16 3.54 -25.57 -0.35
CA TYR A 16 2.37 -25.49 0.53
C TYR A 16 1.08 -25.66 -0.27
N PRO A 17 0.72 -26.87 -0.71
CA PRO A 17 -0.41 -27.12 -1.62
C PRO A 17 -1.79 -26.76 -1.03
N LYS A 18 -1.86 -26.50 0.27
CA LYS A 18 -3.08 -26.05 0.97
C LYS A 18 -3.12 -24.54 1.22
N ILE A 19 -2.13 -23.76 0.72
CA ILE A 19 -2.11 -22.31 0.88
C ILE A 19 -3.38 -21.68 0.30
N LYS A 20 -3.95 -20.72 1.01
CA LYS A 20 -5.18 -20.04 0.59
C LYS A 20 -4.94 -18.58 0.21
N ALA A 21 -3.90 -17.98 0.76
CA ALA A 21 -3.58 -16.59 0.48
C ALA A 21 -2.07 -16.34 0.49
N ILE A 22 -1.64 -15.38 -0.31
CA ILE A 22 -0.29 -14.83 -0.34
C ILE A 22 -0.40 -13.33 -0.03
N VAL A 23 0.30 -12.86 0.98
CA VAL A 23 0.42 -11.44 1.30
C VAL A 23 1.76 -10.94 0.80
N ALA A 24 1.73 -10.00 -0.15
CA ALA A 24 2.93 -9.40 -0.74
C ALA A 24 3.05 -7.93 -0.31
N PRO A 25 4.01 -7.59 0.56
CA PRO A 25 4.13 -6.24 1.13
C PRO A 25 4.90 -5.25 0.25
N THR A 26 5.08 -5.55 -1.04
CA THR A 26 5.77 -4.68 -2.00
C THR A 26 5.02 -4.64 -3.33
N SER A 27 5.05 -3.49 -4.02
CA SER A 27 4.40 -3.31 -5.32
C SER A 27 4.92 -4.28 -6.39
N VAL A 28 6.22 -4.56 -6.41
CA VAL A 28 6.82 -5.55 -7.33
C VAL A 28 6.37 -6.97 -6.99
N GLY A 29 6.36 -7.31 -5.70
CA GLY A 29 5.99 -8.65 -5.25
C GLY A 29 4.54 -8.99 -5.50
N ILE A 30 3.62 -8.06 -5.24
CA ILE A 30 2.18 -8.30 -5.44
C ILE A 30 1.83 -8.49 -6.92
N VAL A 31 2.42 -7.69 -7.82
CA VAL A 31 2.21 -7.82 -9.26
C VAL A 31 2.72 -9.17 -9.75
N ALA A 32 3.92 -9.57 -9.35
CA ALA A 32 4.50 -10.86 -9.74
C ALA A 32 3.65 -12.05 -9.23
N ALA A 33 3.22 -12.01 -7.97
CA ALA A 33 2.37 -13.03 -7.37
C ALA A 33 1.01 -13.11 -8.05
N ALA A 34 0.35 -11.97 -8.27
CA ALA A 34 -0.95 -11.92 -8.92
C ALA A 34 -0.89 -12.40 -10.38
N LYS A 35 0.16 -12.01 -11.12
CA LYS A 35 0.40 -12.48 -12.49
C LYS A 35 0.58 -14.00 -12.55
N TYR A 36 1.39 -14.57 -11.64
CA TYR A 36 1.60 -16.01 -11.59
C TYR A 36 0.28 -16.75 -11.26
N VAL A 37 -0.44 -16.29 -10.23
CA VAL A 37 -1.73 -16.91 -9.85
C VAL A 37 -2.73 -16.82 -10.98
N SER A 38 -2.86 -15.66 -11.64
CA SER A 38 -3.77 -15.44 -12.77
C SER A 38 -3.53 -16.40 -13.93
N GLY A 39 -2.26 -16.71 -14.23
CA GLY A 39 -1.85 -17.60 -15.34
C GLY A 39 -1.68 -19.07 -14.96
N SER A 40 -2.05 -19.49 -13.74
CA SER A 40 -1.78 -20.84 -13.24
C SER A 40 -3.04 -21.56 -12.76
N ALA A 41 -2.89 -22.85 -12.42
CA ALA A 41 -3.95 -23.65 -11.79
C ALA A 41 -4.30 -23.20 -10.35
N ALA A 42 -3.59 -22.22 -9.81
CA ALA A 42 -3.85 -21.60 -8.52
C ALA A 42 -4.97 -20.54 -8.58
N LYS A 43 -5.34 -20.07 -9.78
CA LYS A 43 -6.44 -19.11 -9.96
C LYS A 43 -7.74 -19.63 -9.35
N GLY A 44 -8.39 -18.79 -8.56
CA GLY A 44 -9.60 -19.14 -7.82
C GLY A 44 -9.39 -20.04 -6.58
N LYS A 45 -8.14 -20.47 -6.32
CA LYS A 45 -7.79 -21.30 -5.15
C LYS A 45 -6.90 -20.59 -4.16
N VAL A 46 -6.05 -19.68 -4.65
CA VAL A 46 -5.11 -18.88 -3.87
C VAL A 46 -5.41 -17.41 -4.14
N ALA A 47 -5.74 -16.67 -3.11
CA ALA A 47 -5.92 -15.22 -3.18
C ALA A 47 -4.57 -14.51 -2.99
N VAL A 48 -4.32 -13.45 -3.77
CA VAL A 48 -3.20 -12.55 -3.52
C VAL A 48 -3.73 -11.26 -2.92
N THR A 49 -3.00 -10.68 -1.99
CA THR A 49 -3.29 -9.36 -1.40
C THR A 49 -2.00 -8.68 -0.96
N GLY A 50 -2.07 -7.40 -0.64
CA GLY A 50 -0.93 -6.65 -0.12
C GLY A 50 -0.84 -5.24 -0.69
N LEU A 51 0.39 -4.75 -0.79
CA LEU A 51 0.69 -3.39 -1.21
C LEU A 51 0.87 -3.31 -2.72
N GLY A 52 0.02 -2.52 -3.41
CA GLY A 52 0.11 -2.36 -4.85
C GLY A 52 -0.58 -1.11 -5.37
N LEU A 53 -0.08 -0.63 -6.52
CA LEU A 53 -0.68 0.48 -7.25
C LEU A 53 -1.97 0.04 -7.95
N PRO A 54 -3.01 0.87 -7.99
CA PRO A 54 -4.28 0.48 -8.60
C PRO A 54 -4.14 0.13 -10.08
N ASN A 55 -3.38 0.90 -10.86
CA ASN A 55 -3.20 0.61 -12.30
C ASN A 55 -2.50 -0.72 -12.56
N ASP A 56 -1.51 -1.08 -11.76
CA ASP A 56 -0.81 -2.35 -11.89
C ASP A 56 -1.68 -3.55 -11.48
N MET A 57 -2.58 -3.34 -10.49
CA MET A 57 -3.39 -4.40 -9.90
C MET A 57 -4.79 -4.54 -10.50
N LYS A 58 -5.27 -3.54 -11.21
CA LYS A 58 -6.64 -3.47 -11.78
C LYS A 58 -7.07 -4.75 -12.50
N THR A 59 -6.23 -5.27 -13.38
CA THR A 59 -6.51 -6.50 -14.13
C THR A 59 -6.68 -7.71 -13.20
N TYR A 60 -5.80 -7.85 -12.21
CA TYR A 60 -5.78 -8.99 -11.29
C TYR A 60 -6.87 -8.92 -10.22
N ILE A 61 -7.29 -7.72 -9.84
CA ILE A 61 -8.45 -7.50 -8.97
C ILE A 61 -9.73 -7.89 -9.71
N LYS A 62 -9.86 -7.46 -10.97
CA LYS A 62 -11.04 -7.76 -11.79
C LYS A 62 -11.17 -9.22 -12.14
N ASP A 63 -10.06 -9.92 -12.38
CA ASP A 63 -10.07 -11.33 -12.72
C ASP A 63 -10.12 -12.28 -11.51
N GLY A 64 -10.05 -11.72 -10.29
CA GLY A 64 -10.14 -12.44 -9.02
C GLY A 64 -8.85 -13.12 -8.56
N SER A 65 -7.72 -12.92 -9.24
CA SER A 65 -6.42 -13.43 -8.83
C SER A 65 -5.84 -12.64 -7.65
N ASN A 66 -6.23 -11.37 -7.52
CA ASN A 66 -5.96 -10.53 -6.37
C ASN A 66 -7.29 -10.18 -5.69
N ALA A 67 -7.40 -10.46 -4.41
CA ALA A 67 -8.62 -10.19 -3.66
C ALA A 67 -8.84 -8.68 -3.46
N GLN A 68 -7.77 -7.99 -3.07
CA GLN A 68 -7.69 -6.54 -2.90
C GLN A 68 -6.23 -6.13 -2.81
N ALA A 69 -5.92 -4.91 -3.22
CA ALA A 69 -4.64 -4.26 -2.95
C ALA A 69 -4.86 -3.03 -2.08
N SER A 70 -3.83 -2.58 -1.40
CA SER A 70 -3.90 -1.36 -0.60
C SER A 70 -2.63 -0.53 -0.75
N LEU A 71 -2.79 0.79 -0.58
CA LEU A 71 -1.69 1.73 -0.59
C LEU A 71 -2.05 2.92 0.30
N TRP A 72 -1.04 3.57 0.88
CA TRP A 72 -1.22 4.89 1.48
C TRP A 72 -1.53 5.93 0.39
N ASP A 73 -2.18 7.02 0.76
CA ASP A 73 -2.40 8.16 -0.13
C ASP A 73 -1.05 8.85 -0.41
N VAL A 74 -0.49 8.59 -1.59
CA VAL A 74 0.84 9.08 -1.98
C VAL A 74 0.87 10.60 -2.17
N GLU A 75 -0.23 11.19 -2.63
CA GLU A 75 -0.37 12.64 -2.79
C GLU A 75 -0.35 13.31 -1.41
N ASN A 76 -1.18 12.82 -0.50
CA ASN A 76 -1.25 13.34 0.86
C ASN A 76 0.06 13.11 1.64
N PHE A 77 0.74 11.98 1.42
CA PHE A 77 2.06 11.74 2.00
C PHE A 77 3.07 12.82 1.59
N GLY A 78 3.16 13.12 0.30
CA GLY A 78 4.04 14.17 -0.21
C GLY A 78 3.67 15.55 0.32
N TYR A 79 2.38 15.86 0.37
CA TYR A 79 1.85 17.10 0.90
C TYR A 79 2.24 17.28 2.39
N VAL A 80 1.96 16.30 3.23
CA VAL A 80 2.30 16.34 4.67
C VAL A 80 3.80 16.48 4.87
N ALA A 81 4.62 15.75 4.11
CA ALA A 81 6.07 15.83 4.22
C ALA A 81 6.60 17.26 3.97
N VAL A 82 6.06 17.96 2.95
CA VAL A 82 6.45 19.36 2.66
C VAL A 82 6.05 20.29 3.77
N TYR A 83 4.85 20.16 4.34
CA TYR A 83 4.41 21.04 5.44
C TYR A 83 5.13 20.74 6.76
N VAL A 84 5.50 19.49 7.03
CA VAL A 84 6.37 19.15 8.17
C VAL A 84 7.76 19.75 7.98
N ALA A 85 8.35 19.63 6.80
CA ALA A 85 9.63 20.25 6.49
C ALA A 85 9.58 21.78 6.64
N LYS A 86 8.51 22.42 6.16
CA LYS A 86 8.27 23.86 6.35
C LYS A 86 8.19 24.21 7.83
N HIS A 87 7.43 23.47 8.62
CA HIS A 87 7.29 23.67 10.06
C HIS A 87 8.65 23.64 10.78
N VAL A 88 9.48 22.64 10.48
CA VAL A 88 10.84 22.52 11.05
C VAL A 88 11.73 23.68 10.60
N ARG A 89 11.72 24.05 9.31
CA ARG A 89 12.47 25.19 8.77
C ARG A 89 12.12 26.48 9.48
N ASP A 90 10.84 26.69 9.81
CA ASP A 90 10.33 27.91 10.46
C ASP A 90 10.56 27.88 11.99
N GLY A 91 11.36 26.91 12.50
CA GLY A 91 11.76 26.78 13.90
C GLY A 91 10.82 25.95 14.77
N GLY A 92 9.82 25.31 14.18
CA GLY A 92 8.92 24.39 14.88
C GLY A 92 9.60 23.07 15.27
N ALA A 93 9.13 22.47 16.34
CA ALA A 93 9.54 21.13 16.76
C ALA A 93 8.59 20.06 16.22
N VAL A 94 9.05 18.80 16.19
CA VAL A 94 8.25 17.61 15.87
C VAL A 94 8.35 16.67 17.07
N ALA A 95 7.88 17.16 18.23
CA ALA A 95 7.83 16.40 19.46
C ALA A 95 6.47 15.72 19.63
N VAL A 96 6.44 14.63 20.40
CA VAL A 96 5.18 13.94 20.71
C VAL A 96 4.16 14.91 21.31
N GLY A 97 2.98 14.96 20.74
CA GLY A 97 1.91 15.88 21.11
C GLY A 97 1.81 17.13 20.23
N ASP A 98 2.84 17.46 19.45
CA ASP A 98 2.79 18.59 18.52
C ASP A 98 1.78 18.36 17.39
N LYS A 99 1.22 19.45 16.86
CA LYS A 99 0.34 19.47 15.70
C LYS A 99 1.10 19.94 14.47
N VAL A 100 1.15 19.10 13.44
CA VAL A 100 2.00 19.35 12.27
C VAL A 100 1.31 18.90 10.98
N GLY A 101 1.87 19.31 9.84
CA GLY A 101 1.59 18.74 8.54
C GLY A 101 0.28 19.18 7.88
N SER A 102 -0.34 20.29 8.32
CA SER A 102 -1.53 20.85 7.67
C SER A 102 -1.26 22.16 6.94
N GLY A 103 -2.06 22.44 5.92
CA GLY A 103 -2.01 23.66 5.15
C GLY A 103 -3.09 23.73 4.09
N PRO A 104 -3.15 24.78 3.26
CA PRO A 104 -4.13 24.90 2.19
C PRO A 104 -4.05 23.70 1.22
N GLY A 105 -5.19 23.07 0.93
CA GLY A 105 -5.29 21.92 0.02
C GLY A 105 -5.11 20.57 0.68
N ASP A 106 -4.98 20.49 2.01
CA ASP A 106 -5.00 19.21 2.74
C ASP A 106 -6.35 18.51 2.49
N LYS A 107 -6.28 17.28 1.98
CA LYS A 107 -7.45 16.44 1.71
C LYS A 107 -7.83 15.54 2.89
N GLY A 108 -7.03 15.55 3.94
CA GLY A 108 -7.21 14.75 5.14
C GLY A 108 -7.62 15.56 6.35
N GLU A 109 -7.20 15.11 7.51
CA GLU A 109 -7.38 15.84 8.76
C GLU A 109 -6.52 17.09 8.76
N ALA A 110 -7.10 18.23 9.12
CA ALA A 110 -6.43 19.55 9.09
C ALA A 110 -5.18 19.60 9.96
N GLU A 111 -5.11 18.79 11.01
CA GLU A 111 -3.95 18.70 11.89
C GLU A 111 -3.67 17.25 12.27
N ARG A 112 -2.41 16.85 12.16
CA ARG A 112 -1.93 15.55 12.60
C ARG A 112 -1.12 15.68 13.86
N THR A 113 -1.40 14.84 14.86
CA THR A 113 -0.63 14.82 16.10
C THR A 113 0.59 13.93 15.90
N VAL A 114 1.74 14.43 16.30
CA VAL A 114 2.96 13.63 16.40
C VAL A 114 2.80 12.62 17.54
N THR A 115 3.05 11.37 17.26
CA THR A 115 2.95 10.26 18.22
C THR A 115 4.32 9.60 18.41
N ALA A 116 4.48 8.88 19.51
CA ALA A 116 5.66 8.04 19.71
C ALA A 116 5.53 6.77 18.85
N GLY A 117 6.50 6.56 17.97
CA GLY A 117 6.63 5.33 17.19
C GLY A 117 7.69 4.39 17.75
N ALA A 118 7.87 3.25 17.11
CA ALA A 118 8.82 2.25 17.54
C ALA A 118 10.30 2.69 17.41
N VAL A 119 10.60 3.58 16.47
CA VAL A 119 11.96 4.01 16.12
C VAL A 119 12.15 5.54 16.23
N GLY A 120 11.13 6.27 16.62
CA GLY A 120 11.15 7.74 16.72
C GLY A 120 9.75 8.31 16.72
N ASN A 121 9.66 9.61 16.46
CA ASN A 121 8.36 10.28 16.36
C ASN A 121 7.70 9.98 15.01
N GLU A 122 6.41 9.73 15.03
CA GLU A 122 5.61 9.37 13.87
C GLU A 122 4.45 10.33 13.65
N ILE A 123 4.10 10.54 12.38
CA ILE A 123 2.93 11.29 11.95
C ILE A 123 2.08 10.34 11.10
N ILE A 124 0.94 9.92 11.65
CA ILE A 124 0.05 8.97 10.98
C ILE A 124 -0.79 9.70 9.94
N LEU A 125 -0.73 9.24 8.69
CA LEU A 125 -1.50 9.81 7.57
C LEU A 125 -2.99 9.48 7.62
N GLY A 126 -3.36 8.39 8.30
CA GLY A 126 -4.69 7.82 8.31
C GLY A 126 -4.71 6.39 7.76
N PRO A 127 -5.90 5.82 7.51
CA PRO A 127 -6.03 4.47 6.99
C PRO A 127 -5.52 4.38 5.54
N ALA A 128 -5.01 3.20 5.16
CA ALA A 128 -4.65 2.93 3.77
C ALA A 128 -5.91 2.91 2.88
N THR A 129 -5.76 3.39 1.65
CA THR A 129 -6.78 3.20 0.62
C THR A 129 -6.79 1.75 0.18
N VAL A 130 -7.97 1.12 0.18
CA VAL A 130 -8.16 -0.27 -0.25
C VAL A 130 -8.79 -0.28 -1.63
N PHE A 131 -8.12 -0.93 -2.58
CA PHE A 131 -8.60 -1.10 -3.96
C PHE A 131 -9.28 -2.45 -4.08
N THR A 132 -10.55 -2.43 -4.43
CA THR A 132 -11.40 -3.60 -4.63
C THR A 132 -11.96 -3.61 -6.06
N LYS A 133 -12.68 -4.68 -6.41
CA LYS A 133 -13.32 -4.80 -7.72
C LYS A 133 -14.35 -3.68 -7.97
N GLU A 134 -14.97 -3.16 -6.90
CA GLU A 134 -16.02 -2.15 -6.97
C GLU A 134 -15.46 -0.74 -7.17
N ASN A 135 -14.23 -0.47 -6.74
CA ASN A 135 -13.69 0.88 -6.73
C ASN A 135 -12.41 1.09 -7.53
N VAL A 136 -11.70 0.03 -7.94
CA VAL A 136 -10.37 0.15 -8.56
C VAL A 136 -10.36 0.99 -9.85
N ASP A 137 -11.49 1.09 -10.55
CA ASP A 137 -11.62 1.91 -11.75
C ASP A 137 -11.70 3.42 -11.49
N GLN A 138 -11.90 3.82 -10.25
CA GLN A 138 -11.93 5.22 -9.84
C GLN A 138 -10.52 5.81 -9.67
N PHE A 139 -9.49 4.98 -9.71
CA PHE A 139 -8.10 5.37 -9.51
C PHE A 139 -7.31 5.24 -10.82
N ASP A 140 -6.44 6.23 -11.09
CA ASP A 140 -5.61 6.30 -12.30
C ASP A 140 -4.17 6.74 -11.97
N PHE A 141 -3.49 5.94 -11.20
CA PHE A 141 -2.07 6.11 -10.83
C PHE A 141 -1.38 4.79 -10.54
#